data_329c61c44ebf023da983410bfbbc1cc7
#
_entry.id   329c61c44ebf023da983410bfbbc1cc7
#
_cell.length_a   1.000
_cell.length_b   1.000
_cell.length_c   1.000
_cell.angle_alpha   90.00
_cell.angle_beta   90.00
_cell.angle_gamma   90.00
#
_symmetry.space_group_name_H-M   'P 1'
#
loop_
_entity.id
_entity.type
_entity.pdbx_description
1 polymer ?
#
loop_
_entity_poly.entity_id
_entity_poly.type
_entity_poly.pdbx_seq_one_letter_code
_entity_poly.pdbx_strand_id
1 'polypeptide(L)'
;YKNTVAFSIAIKIVGYLLMATQHTYWGFFLGCMLLATGTAVFKPGVQGIIANSTKNSNASVGWGIFYAMVNIGGFIGPWTAGYLRILDWSYVFYANAALVALNFLILPFFKEPERPTFEAGSAKHPVKEALDILVVSVRNVFEPRLAAFLVIFSGFWLMFMQLFDLLPNFIDDWVDSSALLLSVGQTFGNQGMIAAAQAGQQIQPEWMINIDAGAIVFLMVPIAALFSRMKALHSIIWGILVSVIGIVLAGASMNGALVAFGI
;
A
#
# COMPACT_ATOMS: atom_id res chain seq x y z
N TYR A 1 -14.62 17.82 2.18
CA TYR A 1 -13.70 16.80 1.65
C TYR A 1 -12.69 17.39 0.65
N LYS A 2 -13.12 18.20 -0.33
CA LYS A 2 -12.21 18.82 -1.32
C LYS A 2 -11.05 19.56 -0.67
N ASN A 3 -11.34 20.47 0.25
CA ASN A 3 -10.33 21.28 0.94
C ASN A 3 -9.37 20.41 1.77
N THR A 4 -9.88 19.38 2.43
CA THR A 4 -9.07 18.41 3.19
C THR A 4 -8.12 17.66 2.28
N VAL A 5 -8.60 17.19 1.14
CA VAL A 5 -7.80 16.49 0.14
C VAL A 5 -6.77 17.45 -0.47
N ALA A 6 -7.16 18.68 -0.85
CA ALA A 6 -6.24 19.69 -1.38
C ALA A 6 -5.11 20.03 -0.39
N PHE A 7 -5.45 20.25 0.87
CA PHE A 7 -4.47 20.51 1.93
C PHE A 7 -3.49 19.34 2.10
N SER A 8 -4.01 18.11 2.12
CA SER A 8 -3.20 16.90 2.18
C SER A 8 -2.24 16.77 1.00
N ILE A 9 -2.70 17.03 -0.23
CA ILE A 9 -1.88 17.01 -1.44
C ILE A 9 -0.74 18.03 -1.31
N ALA A 10 -1.03 19.26 -0.89
CA ALA A 10 -0.03 20.31 -0.72
C ALA A 10 1.07 19.89 0.28
N ILE A 11 0.69 19.35 1.45
CA ILE A 11 1.64 18.87 2.47
C ILE A 11 2.50 17.73 1.89
N LYS A 12 1.91 16.77 1.16
CA LYS A 12 2.66 15.66 0.55
C LYS A 12 3.67 16.15 -0.48
N ILE A 13 3.30 17.12 -1.32
CA ILE A 13 4.22 17.70 -2.30
C ILE A 13 5.42 18.33 -1.59
N VAL A 14 5.19 19.14 -0.54
CA VAL A 14 6.27 19.74 0.24
C VAL A 14 7.15 18.66 0.88
N GLY A 15 6.55 17.59 1.42
CA GLY A 15 7.27 16.45 1.98
C GLY A 15 8.19 15.79 0.95
N TYR A 16 7.68 15.46 -0.23
CA TYR A 16 8.49 14.88 -1.31
C TYR A 16 9.60 15.81 -1.81
N LEU A 17 9.33 17.11 -1.95
CA LEU A 17 10.35 18.08 -2.36
C LEU A 17 11.45 18.22 -1.32
N LEU A 18 11.12 18.18 -0.03
CA LEU A 18 12.13 18.15 1.03
C LEU A 18 12.97 16.88 0.96
N MET A 19 12.35 15.70 0.79
CA MET A 19 13.07 14.44 0.65
C MET A 19 13.98 14.42 -0.58
N ALA A 20 13.58 15.08 -1.68
CA ALA A 20 14.36 15.18 -2.90
C ALA A 20 15.58 16.11 -2.78
N THR A 21 15.47 17.16 -1.96
CA THR A 21 16.46 18.24 -1.90
C THR A 21 17.34 18.21 -0.66
N GLN A 22 16.88 17.58 0.43
CA GLN A 22 17.59 17.56 1.70
C GLN A 22 18.36 16.24 1.87
N HIS A 23 19.68 16.34 1.89
CA HIS A 23 20.59 15.20 2.09
C HIS A 23 21.02 15.04 3.56
N THR A 24 20.45 15.81 4.48
CA THR A 24 20.69 15.71 5.92
C THR A 24 19.63 14.83 6.57
N TYR A 25 19.99 14.08 7.62
CA TYR A 25 19.05 13.24 8.37
C TYR A 25 17.79 14.00 8.81
N TRP A 26 17.95 15.17 9.42
CA TRP A 26 16.84 15.97 9.93
C TRP A 26 15.96 16.56 8.83
N GLY A 27 16.56 16.98 7.72
CA GLY A 27 15.81 17.50 6.57
C GLY A 27 14.98 16.40 5.91
N PHE A 28 15.57 15.22 5.70
CA PHE A 28 14.86 14.06 5.17
C PHE A 28 13.77 13.58 6.13
N PHE A 29 14.06 13.46 7.42
CA PHE A 29 13.10 13.11 8.45
C PHE A 29 11.89 14.04 8.48
N LEU A 30 12.10 15.35 8.38
CA LEU A 30 11.01 16.33 8.31
C LEU A 30 10.14 16.09 7.06
N GLY A 31 10.76 15.80 5.93
CA GLY A 31 10.03 15.42 4.71
C GLY A 31 9.16 14.18 4.92
N CYS A 32 9.69 13.14 5.56
CA CYS A 32 8.93 11.94 5.93
C CYS A 32 7.75 12.26 6.86
N MET A 33 7.95 13.11 7.86
CA MET A 33 6.88 13.51 8.79
C MET A 33 5.75 14.27 8.09
N LEU A 34 6.10 15.18 7.17
CA LEU A 34 5.11 15.88 6.35
C LEU A 34 4.36 14.92 5.43
N LEU A 35 5.06 13.98 4.80
CA LEU A 35 4.44 12.96 3.95
C LEU A 35 3.48 12.08 4.76
N ALA A 36 3.88 11.64 5.95
CA ALA A 36 3.04 10.85 6.86
C ALA A 36 1.79 11.63 7.27
N THR A 37 1.95 12.90 7.68
CA THR A 37 0.85 13.79 8.06
C THR A 37 -0.12 14.00 6.89
N GLY A 38 0.41 14.31 5.69
CA GLY A 38 -0.40 14.45 4.49
C GLY A 38 -1.19 13.16 4.17
N THR A 39 -0.57 11.99 4.30
CA THR A 39 -1.22 10.70 4.06
C THR A 39 -2.29 10.39 5.12
N ALA A 40 -2.05 10.73 6.38
CA ALA A 40 -3.01 10.55 7.46
C ALA A 40 -4.29 11.38 7.25
N VAL A 41 -4.16 12.58 6.69
CA VAL A 41 -5.30 13.45 6.35
C VAL A 41 -5.99 13.01 5.03
N PHE A 42 -5.23 12.51 4.07
CA PHE A 42 -5.73 12.09 2.76
C PHE A 42 -6.68 10.90 2.81
N LYS A 43 -6.27 9.83 3.50
CA LYS A 43 -7.03 8.57 3.54
C LYS A 43 -8.47 8.76 4.03
N PRO A 44 -8.74 9.37 5.21
CA PRO A 44 -10.11 9.60 5.67
C PRO A 44 -10.91 10.49 4.71
N GLY A 45 -10.25 11.47 4.08
CA GLY A 45 -10.89 12.34 3.09
C GLY A 45 -11.43 11.57 1.89
N VAL A 46 -10.60 10.73 1.28
CA VAL A 46 -10.99 9.91 0.12
C VAL A 46 -12.00 8.83 0.51
N GLN A 47 -11.79 8.16 1.63
CA GLN A 47 -12.73 7.14 2.12
C GLN A 47 -14.11 7.73 2.45
N GLY A 48 -14.14 8.94 3.03
CA GLY A 48 -15.38 9.66 3.26
C GLY A 48 -16.11 10.04 1.96
N ILE A 49 -15.37 10.40 0.90
CA ILE A 49 -15.93 10.63 -0.43
C ILE A 49 -16.59 9.35 -0.96
N ILE A 50 -15.89 8.22 -0.92
CA ILE A 50 -16.41 6.93 -1.40
C ILE A 50 -17.66 6.53 -0.62
N ALA A 51 -17.61 6.60 0.71
CA ALA A 51 -18.72 6.24 1.57
C ALA A 51 -19.97 7.08 1.28
N ASN A 52 -19.82 8.38 1.02
CA ASN A 52 -20.94 9.26 0.73
C ASN A 52 -21.37 9.29 -0.76
N SER A 53 -20.53 8.75 -1.65
CA SER A 53 -20.84 8.63 -3.09
C SER A 53 -21.50 7.29 -3.44
N THR A 54 -21.46 6.32 -2.53
CA THR A 54 -22.00 4.98 -2.75
C THR A 54 -23.27 4.74 -1.92
N LYS A 55 -24.22 4.00 -2.51
CA LYS A 55 -25.42 3.51 -1.81
C LYS A 55 -25.18 2.09 -1.32
N ASN A 56 -25.95 1.61 -0.36
CA ASN A 56 -25.83 0.24 0.16
C ASN A 56 -25.83 -0.84 -0.93
N SER A 57 -26.53 -0.60 -2.05
CA SER A 57 -26.61 -1.53 -3.18
C SER A 57 -25.34 -1.61 -4.02
N ASN A 58 -24.52 -0.58 -4.05
CA ASN A 58 -23.29 -0.51 -4.86
C ASN A 58 -22.01 -0.20 -4.07
N ALA A 59 -22.11 -0.13 -2.74
CA ALA A 59 -20.96 0.15 -1.87
C ALA A 59 -19.81 -0.85 -2.07
N SER A 60 -20.14 -2.14 -2.18
CA SER A 60 -19.15 -3.20 -2.43
C SER A 60 -18.34 -2.95 -3.72
N VAL A 61 -19.01 -2.51 -4.78
CA VAL A 61 -18.36 -2.19 -6.06
C VAL A 61 -17.47 -0.96 -5.92
N GLY A 62 -17.95 0.09 -5.24
CA GLY A 62 -17.18 1.31 -5.01
C GLY A 62 -15.89 1.06 -4.23
N TRP A 63 -15.97 0.30 -3.15
CA TRP A 63 -14.80 -0.11 -2.37
C TRP A 63 -13.88 -1.05 -3.14
N GLY A 64 -14.43 -1.96 -3.95
CA GLY A 64 -13.65 -2.83 -4.83
C GLY A 64 -12.84 -2.05 -5.85
N ILE A 65 -13.44 -1.06 -6.51
CA ILE A 65 -12.74 -0.18 -7.46
C ILE A 65 -11.63 0.62 -6.74
N PHE A 66 -11.93 1.19 -5.57
CA PHE A 66 -10.92 1.90 -4.78
C PHE A 66 -9.71 1.00 -4.47
N TYR A 67 -9.97 -0.21 -4.00
CA TYR A 67 -8.91 -1.15 -3.66
C TYR A 67 -8.11 -1.59 -4.89
N ALA A 68 -8.78 -1.84 -6.00
CA ALA A 68 -8.12 -2.15 -7.27
C ALA A 68 -7.19 -1.02 -7.72
N MET A 69 -7.64 0.24 -7.64
CA MET A 69 -6.80 1.40 -7.99
C MET A 69 -5.57 1.53 -7.09
N VAL A 70 -5.71 1.27 -5.78
CA VAL A 70 -4.57 1.25 -4.85
C VAL A 70 -3.55 0.19 -5.25
N ASN A 71 -4.00 -1.01 -5.61
CA ASN A 71 -3.10 -2.09 -6.02
C ASN A 71 -2.46 -1.86 -7.39
N ILE A 72 -3.18 -1.27 -8.35
CA ILE A 72 -2.59 -0.84 -9.63
C ILE A 72 -1.48 0.18 -9.38
N GLY A 73 -1.71 1.14 -8.48
CA GLY A 73 -0.67 2.10 -8.08
C GLY A 73 0.51 1.41 -7.39
N GLY A 74 0.24 0.45 -6.51
CA GLY A 74 1.25 -0.38 -5.84
C GLY A 74 2.05 -1.25 -6.80
N PHE A 75 1.46 -1.67 -7.91
CA PHE A 75 2.15 -2.42 -8.96
C PHE A 75 3.04 -1.53 -9.84
N ILE A 76 2.53 -0.38 -10.29
CA ILE A 76 3.27 0.53 -11.19
C ILE A 76 4.37 1.30 -10.45
N GLY A 77 4.14 1.66 -9.18
CA GLY A 77 5.04 2.49 -8.38
C GLY A 77 6.46 1.94 -8.27
N PRO A 78 6.67 0.71 -7.78
CA PRO A 78 8.00 0.11 -7.64
C PRO A 78 8.74 -0.04 -8.97
N TRP A 79 8.03 -0.34 -10.07
CA TRP A 79 8.62 -0.36 -11.41
C TRP A 79 9.22 0.99 -11.79
N THR A 80 8.44 2.05 -11.62
CA THR A 80 8.88 3.42 -11.90
C THR A 80 10.03 3.84 -10.98
N ALA A 81 9.92 3.53 -9.69
CA ALA A 81 10.94 3.84 -8.70
C ALA A 81 12.26 3.11 -8.99
N GLY A 82 12.20 1.83 -9.38
CA GLY A 82 13.38 1.05 -9.74
C GLY A 82 14.18 1.66 -10.90
N TYR A 83 13.50 2.17 -11.94
CA TYR A 83 14.17 2.86 -13.04
C TYR A 83 14.77 4.22 -12.62
N LEU A 84 13.99 5.02 -11.90
CA LEU A 84 14.42 6.36 -11.50
C LEU A 84 15.56 6.33 -10.48
N ARG A 85 15.57 5.35 -9.58
CA ARG A 85 16.63 5.13 -8.60
C ARG A 85 18.01 4.89 -9.21
N ILE A 86 18.07 4.24 -10.38
CA ILE A 86 19.33 3.99 -11.10
C ILE A 86 19.98 5.32 -11.52
N LEU A 87 19.17 6.35 -11.79
CA LEU A 87 19.65 7.68 -12.15
C LEU A 87 20.09 8.45 -10.90
N ASP A 88 19.18 8.64 -9.96
CA ASP A 88 19.39 9.24 -8.64
C ASP A 88 18.12 9.08 -7.78
N TRP A 89 18.27 8.91 -6.47
CA TRP A 89 17.14 8.83 -5.54
C TRP A 89 16.25 10.06 -5.55
N SER A 90 16.80 11.24 -5.79
CA SER A 90 16.04 12.50 -5.86
C SER A 90 14.97 12.47 -6.95
N TYR A 91 15.22 11.79 -8.08
CA TYR A 91 14.24 11.66 -9.15
C TYR A 91 13.02 10.85 -8.75
N VAL A 92 13.17 9.88 -7.86
CA VAL A 92 12.02 9.13 -7.31
C VAL A 92 11.09 10.07 -6.54
N PHE A 93 11.64 10.95 -5.73
CA PHE A 93 10.85 11.91 -4.94
C PHE A 93 10.25 13.00 -5.81
N TYR A 94 10.98 13.53 -6.80
CA TYR A 94 10.42 14.50 -7.76
C TYR A 94 9.28 13.92 -8.59
N ALA A 95 9.41 12.68 -9.06
CA ALA A 95 8.35 12.00 -9.79
C ALA A 95 7.09 11.82 -8.92
N ASN A 96 7.27 11.40 -7.67
CA ASN A 96 6.15 11.28 -6.74
C ASN A 96 5.50 12.63 -6.43
N ALA A 97 6.28 13.70 -6.26
CA ALA A 97 5.75 15.05 -6.09
C ALA A 97 4.91 15.49 -7.30
N ALA A 98 5.41 15.23 -8.52
CA ALA A 98 4.69 15.53 -9.76
C ALA A 98 3.39 14.72 -9.90
N LEU A 99 3.43 13.41 -9.65
CA LEU A 99 2.26 12.53 -9.68
C LEU A 99 1.19 12.97 -8.65
N VAL A 100 1.63 13.32 -7.44
CA VAL A 100 0.70 13.83 -6.41
C VAL A 100 0.13 15.19 -6.83
N ALA A 101 0.92 16.05 -7.48
CA ALA A 101 0.46 17.35 -7.96
C ALA A 101 -0.62 17.22 -9.06
N LEU A 102 -0.59 16.15 -9.87
CA LEU A 102 -1.66 15.89 -10.86
C LEU A 102 -3.05 15.78 -10.23
N ASN A 103 -3.15 15.41 -8.96
CA ASN A 103 -4.43 15.39 -8.26
C ASN A 103 -5.07 16.78 -8.16
N PHE A 104 -4.29 17.88 -8.18
CA PHE A 104 -4.86 19.23 -8.26
C PHE A 104 -5.60 19.50 -9.57
N LEU A 105 -5.20 18.86 -10.66
CA LEU A 105 -5.89 18.98 -11.95
C LEU A 105 -7.25 18.27 -11.94
N ILE A 106 -7.37 17.19 -11.17
CA ILE A 106 -8.60 16.38 -11.07
C ILE A 106 -9.59 17.00 -10.07
N LEU A 107 -9.08 17.66 -9.04
CA LEU A 107 -9.89 18.20 -7.94
C LEU A 107 -11.03 19.16 -8.37
N PRO A 108 -10.85 20.06 -9.36
CA PRO A 108 -11.93 20.93 -9.85
C PRO A 108 -13.09 20.17 -10.47
N PHE A 109 -12.80 19.08 -11.19
CA PHE A 109 -13.82 18.28 -11.89
C PHE A 109 -14.62 17.38 -10.95
N PHE A 110 -14.14 17.17 -9.75
CA PHE A 110 -14.80 16.35 -8.75
C PHE A 110 -15.98 17.14 -8.13
N LYS A 111 -17.20 16.57 -8.18
CA LYS A 111 -18.35 17.08 -7.42
C LYS A 111 -18.33 16.47 -6.02
N GLU A 112 -18.30 17.33 -5.01
CA GLU A 112 -18.34 16.88 -3.63
C GLU A 112 -19.74 16.26 -3.35
N PRO A 113 -19.80 15.03 -2.80
CA PRO A 113 -21.07 14.44 -2.43
C PRO A 113 -21.75 15.27 -1.35
N GLU A 114 -23.10 15.29 -1.35
CA GLU A 114 -23.85 15.94 -0.31
C GLU A 114 -23.45 15.34 1.04
N ARG A 115 -23.08 16.23 1.96
CA ARG A 115 -22.77 15.78 3.32
C ARG A 115 -24.08 15.31 3.94
N PRO A 116 -24.11 14.13 4.58
CA PRO A 116 -25.23 13.82 5.44
C PRO A 116 -25.38 15.01 6.39
N THR A 117 -26.55 15.62 6.39
CA THR A 117 -26.92 16.60 7.42
C THR A 117 -26.99 15.82 8.73
N PHE A 118 -25.85 15.65 9.37
CA PHE A 118 -25.90 15.50 10.81
C PHE A 118 -26.58 16.78 11.27
N GLU A 119 -27.75 16.65 11.87
CA GLU A 119 -28.29 17.73 12.65
C GLU A 119 -27.14 18.21 13.51
N ALA A 120 -26.65 19.40 13.19
CA ALA A 120 -25.66 20.07 14.00
C ALA A 120 -26.38 20.51 15.29
N GLY A 121 -26.84 19.50 16.03
CA GLY A 121 -27.26 19.63 17.39
C GLY A 121 -26.07 20.07 18.17
N SER A 122 -25.88 21.38 18.24
CA SER A 122 -25.06 22.12 19.20
C SER A 122 -23.77 21.40 19.63
N ALA A 123 -22.82 21.21 18.70
CA ALA A 123 -21.44 20.99 19.10
C ALA A 123 -20.94 22.27 19.80
N LYS A 124 -21.36 22.47 21.07
CA LYS A 124 -20.93 23.63 21.89
C LYS A 124 -19.41 23.60 22.12
N HIS A 125 -18.77 22.41 21.98
CA HIS A 125 -17.32 22.23 22.17
C HIS A 125 -16.78 21.10 21.30
N PRO A 126 -16.36 21.37 20.04
CA PRO A 126 -15.89 20.34 19.12
C PRO A 126 -14.66 19.57 19.65
N VAL A 127 -13.83 20.19 20.45
CA VAL A 127 -12.65 19.56 21.08
C VAL A 127 -13.09 18.55 22.15
N LYS A 128 -14.08 18.90 22.97
CA LYS A 128 -14.60 18.01 24.01
C LYS A 128 -15.26 16.79 23.38
N GLU A 129 -16.04 16.98 22.35
CA GLU A 129 -16.69 15.88 21.61
C GLU A 129 -15.64 14.94 20.98
N ALA A 130 -14.58 15.49 20.38
CA ALA A 130 -13.47 14.70 19.86
C ALA A 130 -12.75 13.89 20.96
N LEU A 131 -12.54 14.50 22.13
CA LEU A 131 -11.96 13.83 23.29
C LEU A 131 -12.88 12.72 23.83
N ASP A 132 -14.17 12.98 23.94
CA ASP A 132 -15.15 11.98 24.39
C ASP A 132 -15.21 10.79 23.43
N ILE A 133 -15.18 11.03 22.10
CA ILE A 133 -15.08 9.97 21.09
C ILE A 133 -13.79 9.17 21.27
N LEU A 134 -12.66 9.83 21.47
CA LEU A 134 -11.36 9.17 21.71
C LEU A 134 -11.41 8.29 22.97
N VAL A 135 -11.93 8.80 24.08
CA VAL A 135 -12.04 8.04 25.33
C VAL A 135 -12.93 6.82 25.17
N VAL A 136 -14.10 6.99 24.54
CA VAL A 136 -15.02 5.87 24.26
C VAL A 136 -14.37 4.86 23.32
N SER A 137 -13.67 5.30 22.28
CA SER A 137 -12.98 4.43 21.34
C SER A 137 -11.87 3.62 22.02
N VAL A 138 -11.04 4.28 22.83
CA VAL A 138 -10.00 3.60 23.62
C VAL A 138 -10.61 2.59 24.58
N ARG A 139 -11.67 2.96 25.29
CA ARG A 139 -12.36 2.03 26.19
C ARG A 139 -12.89 0.79 25.47
N ASN A 140 -13.49 0.98 24.29
CA ASN A 140 -14.05 -0.12 23.49
C ASN A 140 -12.94 -1.08 22.97
N VAL A 141 -11.75 -0.58 22.71
CA VAL A 141 -10.60 -1.43 22.30
C VAL A 141 -10.26 -2.46 23.38
N PHE A 142 -10.47 -2.13 24.67
CA PHE A 142 -10.22 -3.06 25.79
C PHE A 142 -11.38 -4.02 26.06
N GLU A 143 -12.45 -3.99 25.27
CA GLU A 143 -13.45 -5.04 25.35
C GLU A 143 -12.81 -6.40 24.98
N PRO A 144 -12.93 -7.45 25.81
CA PRO A 144 -12.11 -8.68 25.66
C PRO A 144 -12.19 -9.33 24.28
N ARG A 145 -13.36 -9.33 23.66
CA ARG A 145 -13.55 -9.92 22.33
C ARG A 145 -12.86 -9.11 21.24
N LEU A 146 -13.00 -7.79 21.30
CA LEU A 146 -12.37 -6.89 20.36
C LEU A 146 -10.85 -6.86 20.56
N ALA A 147 -10.39 -6.80 21.82
CA ALA A 147 -8.98 -6.84 22.14
C ALA A 147 -8.31 -8.13 21.62
N ALA A 148 -8.91 -9.29 21.86
CA ALA A 148 -8.39 -10.56 21.35
C ALA A 148 -8.31 -10.58 19.81
N PHE A 149 -9.36 -10.11 19.14
CA PHE A 149 -9.36 -9.98 17.67
C PHE A 149 -8.25 -9.04 17.19
N LEU A 150 -8.09 -7.88 17.79
CA LEU A 150 -7.07 -6.90 17.42
C LEU A 150 -5.64 -7.44 17.64
N VAL A 151 -5.40 -8.18 18.72
CA VAL A 151 -4.09 -8.82 18.98
C VAL A 151 -3.76 -9.84 17.89
N ILE A 152 -4.70 -10.74 17.57
CA ILE A 152 -4.50 -11.74 16.52
C ILE A 152 -4.28 -11.05 15.16
N PHE A 153 -5.07 -10.05 14.86
CA PHE A 153 -5.00 -9.35 13.58
C PHE A 153 -3.75 -8.46 13.46
N SER A 154 -3.25 -7.91 14.58
CA SER A 154 -1.99 -7.18 14.58
C SER A 154 -0.80 -8.11 14.31
N GLY A 155 -0.85 -9.36 14.75
CA GLY A 155 0.15 -10.38 14.42
C GLY A 155 0.20 -10.66 12.91
N PHE A 156 -0.95 -10.74 12.25
CA PHE A 156 -1.01 -10.84 10.78
C PHE A 156 -0.39 -9.61 10.10
N TRP A 157 -0.74 -8.40 10.53
CA TRP A 157 -0.17 -7.19 9.95
C TRP A 157 1.33 -7.05 10.21
N LEU A 158 1.80 -7.48 11.39
CA LEU A 158 3.23 -7.53 11.67
C LEU A 158 3.96 -8.42 10.66
N MET A 159 3.45 -9.62 10.41
CA MET A 159 3.99 -10.55 9.43
C MET A 159 3.95 -9.94 8.01
N PHE A 160 2.80 -9.39 7.60
CA PHE A 160 2.61 -8.83 6.28
C PHE A 160 3.55 -7.64 6.00
N MET A 161 3.80 -6.79 6.99
CA MET A 161 4.73 -5.65 6.81
C MET A 161 6.16 -6.10 6.55
N GLN A 162 6.56 -7.31 6.96
CA GLN A 162 7.90 -7.83 6.68
C GLN A 162 8.17 -8.06 5.18
N LEU A 163 7.13 -8.19 4.36
CA LEU A 163 7.26 -8.18 2.89
C LEU A 163 7.93 -6.90 2.37
N PHE A 164 7.75 -5.78 3.07
CA PHE A 164 8.26 -4.48 2.65
C PHE A 164 9.51 -4.05 3.43
N ASP A 165 9.69 -4.55 4.65
CA ASP A 165 10.78 -4.14 5.54
C ASP A 165 11.97 -5.10 5.52
N LEU A 166 11.74 -6.40 5.72
CA LEU A 166 12.81 -7.41 5.81
C LEU A 166 13.07 -8.12 4.48
N LEU A 167 12.03 -8.45 3.74
CA LEU A 167 12.16 -9.27 2.54
C LEU A 167 13.03 -8.61 1.45
N PRO A 168 12.98 -7.27 1.21
CA PRO A 168 13.89 -6.63 0.27
C PRO A 168 15.37 -6.86 0.60
N ASN A 169 15.75 -6.68 1.86
CA ASN A 169 17.10 -6.89 2.33
C ASN A 169 17.51 -8.38 2.23
N PHE A 170 16.60 -9.28 2.58
CA PHE A 170 16.83 -10.72 2.45
C PHE A 170 17.05 -11.13 0.99
N ILE A 171 16.29 -10.56 0.05
CA ILE A 171 16.45 -10.83 -1.38
C ILE A 171 17.79 -10.29 -1.86
N ASP A 172 18.19 -9.10 -1.47
CA ASP A 172 19.42 -8.46 -1.91
C ASP A 172 20.67 -9.19 -1.39
N ASP A 173 20.64 -9.58 -0.11
CA ASP A 173 21.81 -10.13 0.59
C ASP A 173 21.97 -11.66 0.43
N TRP A 174 20.87 -12.42 0.27
CA TRP A 174 20.87 -13.86 0.45
C TRP A 174 20.28 -14.68 -0.69
N VAL A 175 19.43 -14.07 -1.55
CA VAL A 175 18.68 -14.82 -2.56
C VAL A 175 19.41 -14.81 -3.90
N ASP A 176 19.71 -15.98 -4.46
CA ASP A 176 20.15 -16.11 -5.84
C ASP A 176 18.94 -16.16 -6.79
N SER A 177 18.73 -15.06 -7.50
CA SER A 177 17.69 -14.92 -8.51
C SER A 177 18.19 -14.97 -9.96
N SER A 178 19.48 -15.25 -10.18
CA SER A 178 20.08 -15.30 -11.53
C SER A 178 19.44 -16.36 -12.44
N ALA A 179 19.16 -17.54 -11.88
CA ALA A 179 18.48 -18.62 -12.62
C ALA A 179 17.02 -18.23 -12.99
N LEU A 180 16.32 -17.52 -12.11
CA LEU A 180 14.99 -17.00 -12.40
C LEU A 180 15.06 -15.92 -13.49
N LEU A 181 16.00 -14.99 -13.42
CA LEU A 181 16.24 -13.96 -14.43
C LEU A 181 16.52 -14.58 -15.81
N LEU A 182 17.34 -15.65 -15.84
CA LEU A 182 17.63 -16.39 -17.06
C LEU A 182 16.37 -17.03 -17.67
N SER A 183 15.58 -17.71 -16.86
CA SER A 183 14.35 -18.39 -17.31
C SER A 183 13.30 -17.40 -17.82
N VAL A 184 13.15 -16.27 -17.15
CA VAL A 184 12.27 -15.17 -17.59
C VAL A 184 12.77 -14.57 -18.91
N GLY A 185 14.07 -14.28 -19.01
CA GLY A 185 14.68 -13.78 -20.24
C GLY A 185 14.50 -14.73 -21.44
N GLN A 186 14.65 -16.03 -21.23
CA GLN A 186 14.41 -17.05 -22.26
C GLN A 186 12.95 -17.13 -22.67
N THR A 187 12.04 -17.10 -21.70
CA THR A 187 10.58 -17.18 -21.96
C THR A 187 10.09 -16.01 -22.80
N PHE A 188 10.58 -14.81 -22.53
CA PHE A 188 10.20 -13.58 -23.25
C PHE A 188 11.13 -13.25 -24.43
N GLY A 189 12.15 -14.06 -24.70
CA GLY A 189 13.12 -13.81 -25.77
C GLY A 189 13.98 -12.56 -25.56
N ASN A 190 14.15 -12.11 -24.32
CA ASN A 190 14.88 -10.89 -23.98
C ASN A 190 16.37 -11.17 -23.83
N GLN A 191 17.15 -10.88 -24.88
CA GLN A 191 18.60 -11.12 -24.89
C GLN A 191 19.36 -10.32 -23.82
N GLY A 192 18.87 -9.12 -23.46
CA GLY A 192 19.47 -8.31 -22.39
C GLY A 192 19.36 -8.98 -21.03
N MET A 193 18.20 -9.55 -20.69
CA MET A 193 17.99 -10.30 -19.45
C MET A 193 18.84 -11.59 -19.42
N ILE A 194 18.94 -12.29 -20.56
CA ILE A 194 19.74 -13.48 -20.68
C ILE A 194 21.23 -13.16 -20.43
N ALA A 195 21.74 -12.12 -21.07
CA ALA A 195 23.13 -11.67 -20.89
C ALA A 195 23.40 -11.20 -19.44
N ALA A 196 22.48 -10.47 -18.84
CA ALA A 196 22.54 -10.04 -17.46
C ALA A 196 22.61 -11.23 -16.49
N ALA A 197 21.74 -12.22 -16.67
CA ALA A 197 21.74 -13.44 -15.87
C ALA A 197 23.04 -14.25 -16.00
N GLN A 198 23.55 -14.37 -17.23
CA GLN A 198 24.84 -15.03 -17.49
C GLN A 198 26.02 -14.27 -16.88
N ALA A 199 25.91 -12.96 -16.71
CA ALA A 199 26.88 -12.15 -15.99
C ALA A 199 26.74 -12.20 -14.46
N GLY A 200 25.80 -13.04 -13.93
CA GLY A 200 25.54 -13.20 -12.49
C GLY A 200 24.71 -12.06 -11.88
N GLN A 201 24.05 -11.26 -12.71
CA GLN A 201 23.16 -10.21 -12.18
C GLN A 201 21.89 -10.82 -11.56
N GLN A 202 21.41 -10.17 -10.53
CA GLN A 202 20.23 -10.55 -9.76
C GLN A 202 19.00 -9.70 -10.17
N ILE A 203 17.80 -10.23 -9.91
CA ILE A 203 16.58 -9.44 -10.02
C ILE A 203 16.53 -8.45 -8.86
N GLN A 204 16.22 -7.20 -9.15
CA GLN A 204 16.09 -6.18 -8.11
C GLN A 204 14.96 -6.56 -7.11
N PRO A 205 15.20 -6.41 -5.80
CA PRO A 205 14.22 -6.75 -4.75
C PRO A 205 12.85 -6.13 -4.97
N GLU A 206 12.81 -4.88 -5.43
CA GLU A 206 11.57 -4.16 -5.70
C GLU A 206 10.71 -4.85 -6.77
N TRP A 207 11.34 -5.47 -7.76
CA TRP A 207 10.62 -6.19 -8.81
C TRP A 207 10.11 -7.54 -8.33
N MET A 208 10.87 -8.22 -7.48
CA MET A 208 10.39 -9.47 -6.88
C MET A 208 9.21 -9.24 -5.95
N ILE A 209 9.30 -8.26 -5.06
CA ILE A 209 8.20 -7.92 -4.13
C ILE A 209 6.96 -7.46 -4.90
N ASN A 210 7.14 -6.82 -6.04
CA ASN A 210 6.05 -6.34 -6.88
C ASN A 210 5.18 -7.47 -7.48
N ILE A 211 5.65 -8.73 -7.40
CA ILE A 211 4.86 -9.91 -7.79
C ILE A 211 3.59 -9.99 -6.94
N ASP A 212 3.65 -9.67 -5.64
CA ASP A 212 2.48 -9.62 -4.75
C ASP A 212 1.42 -8.65 -5.27
N ALA A 213 1.81 -7.40 -5.54
CA ALA A 213 0.89 -6.40 -6.07
C ALA A 213 0.31 -6.81 -7.43
N GLY A 214 1.12 -7.43 -8.29
CA GLY A 214 0.69 -7.99 -9.57
C GLY A 214 -0.30 -9.15 -9.39
N ALA A 215 -0.02 -10.07 -8.49
CA ALA A 215 -0.91 -11.19 -8.17
C ALA A 215 -2.27 -10.67 -7.67
N ILE A 216 -2.29 -9.66 -6.80
CA ILE A 216 -3.54 -9.04 -6.34
C ILE A 216 -4.32 -8.46 -7.52
N VAL A 217 -3.68 -7.70 -8.42
CA VAL A 217 -4.37 -7.08 -9.57
C VAL A 217 -5.04 -8.14 -10.46
N PHE A 218 -4.34 -9.23 -10.76
CA PHE A 218 -4.83 -10.25 -11.69
C PHE A 218 -5.70 -11.33 -11.03
N LEU A 219 -5.41 -11.70 -9.79
CA LEU A 219 -6.05 -12.85 -9.12
C LEU A 219 -7.16 -12.43 -8.15
N MET A 220 -7.30 -11.16 -7.79
CA MET A 220 -8.28 -10.71 -6.80
C MET A 220 -9.71 -11.14 -7.17
N VAL A 221 -10.11 -10.94 -8.44
CA VAL A 221 -11.48 -11.27 -8.90
C VAL A 221 -11.75 -12.78 -8.86
N PRO A 222 -10.92 -13.66 -9.44
CA PRO A 222 -11.14 -15.10 -9.36
C PRO A 222 -11.06 -15.64 -7.94
N ILE A 223 -10.13 -15.14 -7.11
CA ILE A 223 -10.03 -15.55 -5.71
C ILE A 223 -11.26 -15.09 -4.92
N ALA A 224 -11.69 -13.83 -5.08
CA ALA A 224 -12.90 -13.34 -4.44
C ALA A 224 -14.14 -14.14 -4.82
N ALA A 225 -14.27 -14.55 -6.09
CA ALA A 225 -15.35 -15.42 -6.55
C ALA A 225 -15.30 -16.81 -5.89
N LEU A 226 -14.11 -17.39 -5.75
CA LEU A 226 -13.91 -18.69 -5.10
C LEU A 226 -14.35 -18.64 -3.63
N PHE A 227 -13.99 -17.60 -2.91
CA PHE A 227 -14.28 -17.41 -1.49
C PHE A 227 -15.64 -16.78 -1.20
N SER A 228 -16.39 -16.31 -2.23
CA SER A 228 -17.66 -15.59 -2.06
C SER A 228 -18.74 -16.39 -1.32
N ARG A 229 -18.69 -17.72 -1.36
CA ARG A 229 -19.64 -18.61 -0.69
C ARG A 229 -19.23 -18.97 0.75
N MET A 230 -18.05 -18.59 1.19
CA MET A 230 -17.53 -18.90 2.51
C MET A 230 -17.98 -17.84 3.53
N LYS A 231 -18.11 -18.25 4.81
CA LYS A 231 -18.31 -17.31 5.90
C LYS A 231 -17.04 -16.47 6.07
N ALA A 232 -17.20 -15.18 6.35
CA ALA A 232 -16.09 -14.22 6.47
C ALA A 232 -14.94 -14.73 7.38
N LEU A 233 -15.26 -15.32 8.53
CA LEU A 233 -14.25 -15.86 9.43
C LEU A 233 -13.42 -16.99 8.80
N HIS A 234 -14.05 -17.91 8.06
CA HIS A 234 -13.34 -18.98 7.38
C HIS A 234 -12.42 -18.45 6.27
N SER A 235 -12.88 -17.45 5.51
CA SER A 235 -12.05 -16.80 4.49
C SER A 235 -10.82 -16.14 5.09
N ILE A 236 -10.97 -15.48 6.24
CA ILE A 236 -9.84 -14.87 6.97
C ILE A 236 -8.84 -15.95 7.42
N ILE A 237 -9.32 -17.05 8.03
CA ILE A 237 -8.46 -18.14 8.50
C ILE A 237 -7.67 -18.76 7.34
N TRP A 238 -8.34 -19.08 6.22
CA TRP A 238 -7.66 -19.61 5.04
C TRP A 238 -6.65 -18.63 4.46
N GLY A 239 -7.00 -17.35 4.38
CA GLY A 239 -6.07 -16.31 3.93
C GLY A 239 -4.81 -16.25 4.79
N ILE A 240 -4.95 -16.25 6.12
CA ILE A 240 -3.81 -16.26 7.05
C ILE A 240 -2.96 -17.52 6.86
N LEU A 241 -3.57 -18.70 6.75
CA LEU A 241 -2.83 -19.96 6.56
C LEU A 241 -2.02 -19.95 5.25
N VAL A 242 -2.60 -19.49 4.15
CA VAL A 242 -1.91 -19.37 2.86
C VAL A 242 -0.74 -18.39 2.98
N SER A 243 -0.95 -17.23 3.61
CA SER A 243 0.11 -16.23 3.80
C SER A 243 1.26 -16.76 4.67
N VAL A 244 0.96 -17.52 5.74
CA VAL A 244 1.99 -18.16 6.56
C VAL A 244 2.81 -19.17 5.75
N ILE A 245 2.15 -20.00 4.93
CA ILE A 245 2.85 -20.95 4.06
C ILE A 245 3.74 -20.21 3.07
N GLY A 246 3.24 -19.14 2.44
CA GLY A 246 3.99 -18.32 1.50
C GLY A 246 5.25 -17.72 2.12
N ILE A 247 5.13 -17.07 3.27
CA ILE A 247 6.28 -16.48 3.98
C ILE A 247 7.29 -17.54 4.44
N VAL A 248 6.83 -18.70 4.92
CA VAL A 248 7.73 -19.81 5.29
C VAL A 248 8.48 -20.32 4.06
N LEU A 249 7.82 -20.47 2.92
CA LEU A 249 8.48 -20.88 1.67
C LEU A 249 9.51 -19.84 1.20
N ALA A 250 9.16 -18.56 1.24
CA ALA A 250 10.07 -17.47 0.88
C ALA A 250 11.29 -17.43 1.80
N GLY A 251 11.10 -17.52 3.12
CA GLY A 251 12.18 -17.44 4.11
C GLY A 251 13.03 -18.70 4.25
N ALA A 252 12.51 -19.87 3.84
CA ALA A 252 13.22 -21.14 3.93
C ALA A 252 14.16 -21.41 2.74
N SER A 253 14.19 -20.56 1.72
CA SER A 253 14.96 -20.79 0.50
C SER A 253 15.76 -19.55 0.10
N MET A 254 16.97 -19.80 -0.41
CA MET A 254 17.79 -18.79 -1.09
C MET A 254 17.61 -18.82 -2.61
N ASN A 255 16.69 -19.63 -3.12
CA ASN A 255 16.40 -19.73 -4.54
C ASN A 255 15.35 -18.71 -4.95
N GLY A 256 15.69 -17.83 -5.90
CA GLY A 256 14.82 -16.75 -6.34
C GLY A 256 13.44 -17.20 -6.85
N ALA A 257 13.33 -18.37 -7.48
CA ALA A 257 12.06 -18.89 -7.96
C ALA A 257 11.13 -19.31 -6.80
N LEU A 258 11.67 -19.95 -5.76
CA LEU A 258 10.88 -20.34 -4.57
C LEU A 258 10.49 -19.12 -3.75
N VAL A 259 11.39 -18.13 -3.63
CA VAL A 259 11.05 -16.86 -2.97
C VAL A 259 9.93 -16.15 -3.73
N ALA A 260 10.05 -16.02 -5.06
CA ALA A 260 9.03 -15.39 -5.89
C ALA A 260 7.67 -16.12 -5.84
N PHE A 261 7.67 -17.44 -5.67
CA PHE A 261 6.45 -18.23 -5.50
C PHE A 261 5.84 -18.08 -4.08
N GLY A 262 6.66 -17.84 -3.07
CA GLY A 262 6.23 -17.64 -1.69
C GLY A 262 5.68 -16.24 -1.39
N ILE A 263 6.00 -15.25 -2.23
CA ILE A 263 5.48 -13.87 -2.17
C ILE A 263 4.04 -13.84 -2.72
#